data_73e852003208d9a3985e02090bba1dd2
#
_entry.id   73e852003208d9a3985e02090bba1dd2
#
_cell.length_a   1.000
_cell.length_b   1.000
_cell.length_c   1.000
_cell.angle_alpha   90.00
_cell.angle_beta   90.00
_cell.angle_gamma   90.00
#
_symmetry.space_group_name_H-M   'P 1'
#
loop_
_entity.id
_entity.type
_entity.pdbx_description
1 polymer ?
#
loop_
_entity_poly.entity_id
_entity_poly.type
_entity_poly.pdbx_seq_one_letter_code
_entity_poly.pdbx_strand_id
1 'polypeptide(L)'
;MIKTDELKADYDEYKVVDVRADEEYNGEVLYGEAKGGHLPGAIQVRYTDMFNKNGTLKSNEKLTKLFEDAGLSKDDKIVTYCTAGIRSAYTQLVMDMCGFKNVKNYDGSFYRWAKVEDVEK
;
A
#
# COMPACT_ATOMS: atom_id res chain seq x y z
N MET A 1 0.20 3.63 12.97
CA MET A 1 0.36 4.59 11.84
C MET A 1 1.80 5.06 11.75
N ILE A 2 2.34 5.22 10.55
CA ILE A 2 3.69 5.76 10.36
C ILE A 2 3.58 7.11 9.64
N LYS A 3 4.44 8.05 10.01
CA LYS A 3 4.50 9.39 9.40
C LYS A 3 5.62 9.47 8.39
N THR A 4 5.60 10.51 7.54
CA THR A 4 6.57 10.67 6.45
C THR A 4 8.02 10.61 6.94
N ASP A 5 8.36 11.32 8.01
CA ASP A 5 9.73 11.37 8.51
C ASP A 5 10.19 10.01 9.04
N GLU A 6 9.31 9.29 9.71
CA GLU A 6 9.59 7.95 10.22
C GLU A 6 9.82 6.96 9.07
N LEU A 7 8.98 7.03 8.03
CA LEU A 7 9.12 6.17 6.86
C LEU A 7 10.43 6.46 6.12
N LYS A 8 10.77 7.72 5.91
CA LYS A 8 12.01 8.10 5.25
C LYS A 8 13.26 7.63 5.99
N ALA A 9 13.25 7.74 7.32
CA ALA A 9 14.41 7.38 8.15
C ALA A 9 14.81 5.91 7.98
N ASP A 10 13.83 5.02 7.83
CA ASP A 10 14.03 3.57 7.74
C ASP A 10 13.48 2.98 6.44
N TYR A 11 13.41 3.75 5.38
CA TYR A 11 12.70 3.41 4.14
C TYR A 11 13.11 2.02 3.59
N ASP A 12 14.41 1.73 3.59
CA ASP A 12 14.94 0.48 3.04
C ASP A 12 14.61 -0.75 3.89
N GLU A 13 14.18 -0.55 5.13
CA GLU A 13 13.79 -1.64 6.02
C GLU A 13 12.35 -2.11 5.77
N TYR A 14 11.55 -1.32 5.06
CA TYR A 14 10.15 -1.63 4.81
C TYR A 14 9.93 -2.13 3.38
N LYS A 15 8.98 -3.06 3.24
CA LYS A 15 8.35 -3.33 1.95
C LYS A 15 7.14 -2.41 1.85
N VAL A 16 7.17 -1.50 0.90
CA VAL A 16 6.13 -0.48 0.73
C VAL A 16 5.12 -1.00 -0.29
N VAL A 17 3.85 -1.00 0.09
CA VAL A 17 2.76 -1.57 -0.71
C VAL A 17 1.79 -0.47 -1.13
N ASP A 18 1.65 -0.31 -2.45
CA ASP A 18 0.68 0.61 -3.06
C ASP A 18 -0.61 -0.16 -3.34
N VAL A 19 -1.71 0.27 -2.73
CA VAL A 19 -3.01 -0.40 -2.88
C VAL A 19 -3.94 0.32 -3.85
N ARG A 20 -3.40 1.27 -4.61
CA ARG A 20 -4.18 2.07 -5.57
C ARG A 20 -4.40 1.32 -6.88
N ALA A 21 -5.20 1.92 -7.77
CA ALA A 21 -5.46 1.38 -9.10
C ALA A 21 -4.22 1.48 -10.00
N ASP A 22 -4.22 0.70 -11.10
CA ASP A 22 -3.11 0.68 -12.06
C ASP A 22 -2.79 2.07 -12.62
N GLU A 23 -3.79 2.85 -12.94
CA GLU A 23 -3.62 4.21 -13.51
C GLU A 23 -2.87 5.11 -12.55
N GLU A 24 -3.22 5.06 -11.27
CA GLU A 24 -2.56 5.85 -10.23
C GLU A 24 -1.11 5.41 -10.03
N TYR A 25 -0.87 4.11 -9.97
CA TYR A 25 0.46 3.53 -9.80
C TYR A 25 1.37 3.91 -10.98
N ASN A 26 0.82 3.92 -12.19
CA ASN A 26 1.56 4.20 -13.42
C ASN A 26 1.73 5.70 -13.73
N GLY A 27 1.20 6.57 -12.92
CA GLY A 27 1.51 7.98 -12.98
C GLY A 27 0.38 8.94 -13.29
N GLU A 28 -0.88 8.47 -13.40
CA GLU A 28 -2.01 9.38 -13.58
C GLU A 28 -2.33 10.12 -12.29
N VAL A 29 -2.64 11.40 -12.42
CA VAL A 29 -3.05 12.24 -11.30
C VAL A 29 -4.57 12.34 -11.34
N LEU A 30 -5.25 11.60 -10.46
CA LEU A 30 -6.72 11.52 -10.44
C LEU A 30 -7.36 12.35 -9.32
N TYR A 31 -6.61 12.70 -8.28
CA TYR A 31 -7.15 13.30 -7.06
C TYR A 31 -6.41 14.58 -6.64
N GLY A 32 -5.80 15.26 -7.59
CA GLY A 32 -5.13 16.54 -7.31
C GLY A 32 -3.76 16.41 -6.63
N GLU A 33 -3.12 15.25 -6.72
CA GLU A 33 -1.77 15.06 -6.21
C GLU A 33 -0.77 15.98 -6.93
N ALA A 34 0.32 16.34 -6.26
CA ALA A 34 1.34 17.22 -6.83
C ALA A 34 2.12 16.58 -7.98
N LYS A 35 2.26 15.25 -7.98
CA LYS A 35 2.96 14.46 -9.00
C LYS A 35 2.24 13.15 -9.21
N GLY A 36 2.44 12.50 -10.35
CA GLY A 36 1.95 11.15 -10.61
C GLY A 36 3.05 10.11 -10.42
N GLY A 37 2.67 8.86 -10.14
CA GLY A 37 3.59 7.73 -9.96
C GLY A 37 3.34 6.99 -8.67
N HIS A 38 4.40 6.43 -8.07
CA HIS A 38 4.32 5.69 -6.81
C HIS A 38 5.58 5.92 -5.98
N LEU A 39 5.55 5.53 -4.72
CA LEU A 39 6.73 5.59 -3.86
C LEU A 39 7.83 4.69 -4.43
N PRO A 40 9.12 5.09 -4.32
CA PRO A 40 10.22 4.31 -4.90
C PRO A 40 10.22 2.85 -4.42
N GLY A 41 10.27 1.91 -5.38
CA GLY A 41 10.29 0.48 -5.10
C GLY A 41 8.98 -0.12 -4.58
N ALA A 42 7.88 0.62 -4.61
CA ALA A 42 6.60 0.15 -4.09
C ALA A 42 6.09 -1.07 -4.86
N ILE A 43 5.58 -2.04 -4.11
CA ILE A 43 4.92 -3.24 -4.65
C ILE A 43 3.44 -2.92 -4.79
N GLN A 44 2.87 -3.17 -5.96
CA GLN A 44 1.45 -2.94 -6.17
C GLN A 44 0.62 -4.16 -5.75
N VAL A 45 -0.34 -3.94 -4.84
CA VAL A 45 -1.42 -4.90 -4.55
C VAL A 45 -2.72 -4.12 -4.60
N ARG A 46 -3.45 -4.24 -5.69
CA ARG A 46 -4.66 -3.43 -5.90
C ARG A 46 -5.71 -3.75 -4.84
N TYR A 47 -6.28 -2.70 -4.27
CA TYR A 47 -7.34 -2.81 -3.26
C TYR A 47 -8.49 -3.70 -3.76
N THR A 48 -8.88 -3.52 -5.02
CA THR A 48 -10.00 -4.27 -5.63
C THR A 48 -9.73 -5.78 -5.73
N ASP A 49 -8.47 -6.21 -5.76
CA ASP A 49 -8.13 -7.63 -5.86
C ASP A 49 -8.41 -8.40 -4.56
N MET A 50 -8.69 -7.70 -3.46
CA MET A 50 -9.04 -8.33 -2.19
C MET A 50 -10.48 -8.81 -2.16
N PHE A 51 -11.30 -8.40 -3.12
CA PHE A 51 -12.75 -8.68 -3.12
C PHE A 51 -13.14 -9.66 -4.22
N ASN A 52 -14.19 -10.42 -3.93
CA ASN A 52 -14.88 -11.25 -4.92
C ASN A 52 -15.74 -10.37 -5.84
N LYS A 53 -16.21 -10.94 -6.96
CA LYS A 53 -17.05 -10.21 -7.92
C LYS A 53 -18.32 -9.64 -7.31
N ASN A 54 -18.85 -10.29 -6.26
CA ASN A 54 -20.07 -9.84 -5.58
C ASN A 54 -19.79 -8.78 -4.49
N GLY A 55 -18.57 -8.31 -4.38
CA GLY A 55 -18.19 -7.27 -3.41
C GLY A 55 -17.82 -7.78 -2.02
N THR A 56 -17.88 -9.08 -1.78
CA THR A 56 -17.47 -9.64 -0.48
C THR A 56 -15.95 -9.84 -0.44
N LEU A 57 -15.37 -9.74 0.75
CA LEU A 57 -13.95 -9.96 0.97
C LEU A 57 -13.61 -11.43 0.69
N LYS A 58 -12.47 -11.68 0.04
CA LYS A 58 -11.97 -13.02 -0.21
C LYS A 58 -11.61 -13.72 1.12
N SER A 59 -11.53 -15.05 1.09
CA SER A 59 -11.13 -15.82 2.28
C SER A 59 -9.69 -15.48 2.71
N ASN A 60 -9.37 -15.71 3.98
CA ASN A 60 -8.02 -15.49 4.51
C ASN A 60 -6.96 -16.25 3.71
N GLU A 61 -7.28 -17.47 3.26
CA GLU A 61 -6.38 -18.28 2.46
C GLU A 61 -6.06 -17.62 1.11
N LYS A 62 -7.08 -17.14 0.41
CA LYS A 62 -6.92 -16.44 -0.87
C LYS A 62 -6.21 -15.11 -0.71
N LEU A 63 -6.52 -14.37 0.35
CA LEU A 63 -5.86 -13.09 0.66
C LEU A 63 -4.38 -13.29 0.97
N THR A 64 -4.07 -14.28 1.79
CA THR A 64 -2.67 -14.59 2.13
C THR A 64 -1.89 -14.93 0.87
N LYS A 65 -2.47 -15.74 -0.03
CA LYS A 65 -1.84 -16.07 -1.31
C LYS A 65 -1.62 -14.82 -2.18
N LEU A 66 -2.60 -13.93 -2.23
CA LEU A 66 -2.48 -12.66 -2.96
C LEU A 66 -1.26 -11.85 -2.50
N PHE A 67 -1.08 -11.72 -1.20
CA PHE A 67 0.04 -10.98 -0.64
C PHE A 67 1.36 -11.71 -0.84
N GLU A 68 1.40 -13.01 -0.66
CA GLU A 68 2.62 -13.80 -0.85
C GLU A 68 3.05 -13.83 -2.31
N ASP A 69 2.12 -13.93 -3.25
CA ASP A 69 2.40 -13.89 -4.69
C ASP A 69 2.96 -12.53 -5.12
N ALA A 70 2.63 -11.48 -4.39
CA ALA A 70 3.18 -10.14 -4.62
C ALA A 70 4.60 -9.98 -4.06
N GLY A 71 5.12 -10.97 -3.34
CA GLY A 71 6.47 -10.93 -2.77
C GLY A 71 6.52 -10.56 -1.30
N LEU A 72 5.39 -10.61 -0.59
CA LEU A 72 5.30 -10.29 0.83
C LEU A 72 5.35 -11.55 1.68
N SER A 73 6.04 -11.47 2.82
CA SER A 73 6.13 -12.53 3.80
C SER A 73 5.57 -12.04 5.13
N LYS A 74 5.01 -12.96 5.92
CA LYS A 74 4.36 -12.59 7.21
C LYS A 74 5.32 -11.94 8.21
N ASP A 75 6.61 -12.17 8.07
CA ASP A 75 7.63 -11.60 8.93
C ASP A 75 8.21 -10.28 8.42
N ASP A 76 7.83 -9.86 7.23
CA ASP A 76 8.31 -8.60 6.66
C ASP A 76 7.76 -7.39 7.40
N LYS A 77 8.58 -6.35 7.45
CA LYS A 77 8.11 -5.03 7.85
C LYS A 77 7.44 -4.37 6.65
N ILE A 78 6.14 -4.13 6.75
CA ILE A 78 5.31 -3.68 5.62
C ILE A 78 4.70 -2.32 5.95
N VAL A 79 4.69 -1.44 4.94
CA VAL A 79 3.98 -0.16 5.01
C VAL A 79 2.99 -0.12 3.85
N THR A 80 1.72 0.09 4.14
CA THR A 80 0.68 0.25 3.11
C THR A 80 0.37 1.73 2.91
N TYR A 81 0.08 2.11 1.68
CA TYR A 81 -0.40 3.46 1.38
C TYR A 81 -1.38 3.44 0.20
N CYS A 82 -2.22 4.47 0.15
CA CYS A 82 -3.06 4.77 -1.02
C CYS A 82 -2.93 6.26 -1.33
N THR A 83 -3.96 6.93 -1.81
CA THR A 83 -3.87 8.38 -2.06
C THR A 83 -3.96 9.18 -0.76
N ALA A 84 -4.97 8.89 0.07
CA ALA A 84 -5.25 9.63 1.31
C ALA A 84 -5.27 8.76 2.58
N GLY A 85 -4.93 7.48 2.49
CA GLY A 85 -4.77 6.60 3.64
C GLY A 85 -5.96 5.70 3.99
N ILE A 86 -7.12 5.87 3.35
CA ILE A 86 -8.33 5.12 3.70
C ILE A 86 -8.27 3.67 3.21
N ARG A 87 -8.00 3.46 1.93
CA ARG A 87 -7.90 2.12 1.34
C ARG A 87 -6.76 1.32 1.98
N SER A 88 -5.65 1.99 2.26
CA SER A 88 -4.47 1.35 2.84
C SER A 88 -4.68 1.01 4.32
N ALA A 89 -5.44 1.80 5.07
CA ALA A 89 -5.79 1.48 6.45
C ALA A 89 -6.63 0.20 6.51
N TYR A 90 -7.58 0.04 5.59
CA TYR A 90 -8.36 -1.19 5.48
C TYR A 90 -7.47 -2.38 5.11
N THR A 91 -6.55 -2.20 4.18
CA THR A 91 -5.60 -3.25 3.76
C THR A 91 -4.71 -3.68 4.94
N GLN A 92 -4.26 -2.75 5.76
CA GLN A 92 -3.51 -3.07 6.98
C GLN A 92 -4.32 -4.00 7.87
N LEU A 93 -5.59 -3.68 8.09
CA LEU A 93 -6.48 -4.49 8.91
C LEU A 93 -6.65 -5.91 8.34
N VAL A 94 -6.82 -6.01 7.02
CA VAL A 94 -6.94 -7.30 6.32
C VAL A 94 -5.65 -8.12 6.48
N MET A 95 -4.49 -7.49 6.35
CA MET A 95 -3.21 -8.17 6.54
C MET A 95 -3.03 -8.68 7.97
N ASP A 96 -3.44 -7.90 8.96
CA ASP A 96 -3.44 -8.34 10.36
C ASP A 96 -4.27 -9.61 10.53
N MET A 97 -5.46 -9.64 9.95
CA MET A 97 -6.34 -10.83 9.98
C MET A 97 -5.68 -12.04 9.36
N CYS A 98 -4.84 -11.85 8.35
CA CYS A 98 -4.13 -12.93 7.66
C CYS A 98 -2.83 -13.34 8.35
N GLY A 99 -2.46 -12.71 9.46
CA GLY A 99 -1.27 -13.07 10.24
C GLY A 99 -0.01 -12.29 9.90
N PHE A 100 -0.10 -11.23 9.11
CA PHE A 100 1.02 -10.31 8.86
C PHE A 100 1.13 -9.37 10.06
N LYS A 101 2.18 -9.49 10.85
CA LYS A 101 2.26 -8.87 12.18
C LYS A 101 2.87 -7.48 12.21
N ASN A 102 3.67 -7.13 11.20
CA ASN A 102 4.46 -5.89 11.20
C ASN A 102 4.00 -4.95 10.08
N VAL A 103 2.70 -4.69 10.01
CA VAL A 103 2.11 -3.82 8.98
C VAL A 103 1.73 -2.49 9.59
N LYS A 104 2.15 -1.42 8.94
CA LYS A 104 1.79 -0.04 9.31
C LYS A 104 1.14 0.67 8.13
N ASN A 105 0.19 1.54 8.41
CA ASN A 105 -0.39 2.40 7.39
C ASN A 105 0.34 3.74 7.36
N TYR A 106 0.76 4.17 6.18
CA TYR A 106 1.30 5.51 5.99
C TYR A 106 0.12 6.48 5.80
N ASP A 107 -0.21 7.20 6.85
CA ASP A 107 -1.38 8.07 6.91
C ASP A 107 -1.34 9.21 5.89
N GLY A 108 -0.19 9.84 5.71
CA GLY A 108 -0.03 10.89 4.70
C GLY A 108 -0.18 10.40 3.28
N SER A 109 0.13 9.14 3.08
CA SER A 109 -0.02 8.40 1.84
C SER A 109 0.61 9.11 0.63
N PHE A 110 0.18 8.75 -0.57
CA PHE A 110 0.78 9.31 -1.78
C PHE A 110 0.56 10.82 -1.91
N TYR A 111 -0.57 11.30 -1.45
CA TYR A 111 -0.87 12.75 -1.52
C TYR A 111 0.22 13.58 -0.83
N ARG A 112 0.63 13.17 0.37
CA ARG A 112 1.68 13.85 1.12
C ARG A 112 3.06 13.60 0.52
N TRP A 113 3.38 12.34 0.21
CA TRP A 113 4.68 11.96 -0.34
C TRP A 113 4.98 12.70 -1.64
N ALA A 114 4.02 12.75 -2.56
CA ALA A 114 4.18 13.43 -3.85
C ALA A 114 4.47 14.92 -3.71
N LYS A 115 4.03 15.54 -2.61
CA LYS A 115 4.31 16.95 -2.33
C LYS A 115 5.73 17.22 -1.88
N VAL A 116 6.36 16.28 -1.17
CA VAL A 116 7.62 16.53 -0.44
C VAL A 116 8.77 15.65 -0.87
N GLU A 117 8.50 14.55 -1.62
CA GLU A 117 9.51 13.57 -2.00
C GLU A 117 9.43 13.19 -3.47
N ASP A 118 10.47 12.51 -3.96
CA ASP A 118 10.53 11.99 -5.32
C ASP A 118 9.66 10.75 -5.49
N VAL A 119 9.15 10.53 -6.70
CA VAL A 119 8.30 9.39 -7.04
C VAL A 119 8.90 8.63 -8.23
N GLU A 120 8.45 7.37 -8.40
CA GLU A 120 8.73 6.55 -9.59
C GLU A 120 7.47 6.42 -10.45
N LYS A 121 7.65 6.11 -11.71
CA LYS A 121 6.55 5.84 -12.63
C LYS A 121 6.69 4.49 -13.29
#